data_bee0a0abe79d68cf72fdd99d82f989c0
#
_entry.id   bee0a0abe79d68cf72fdd99d82f989c0
#
_cell.length_a   1.000
_cell.length_b   1.000
_cell.length_c   1.000
_cell.angle_alpha   90.00
_cell.angle_beta   90.00
_cell.angle_gamma   90.00
#
_symmetry.space_group_name_H-M   'P 1'
#
loop_
_entity.id
_entity.type
_entity.pdbx_description
1 polymer ?
#
loop_
_entity_poly.entity_id
_entity_poly.type
_entity_poly.pdbx_seq_one_letter_code
_entity_poly.pdbx_strand_id
1 'polypeptide(L)'
;MDREGRQSVSSKKKKADKKTGKAKAKKSAAKAPRRDDTALLDQLVQEAKAVRERAYCPYSRYRVGAAIATKRGSIYVGCNVENATFGATICAERGAIMQMIAHGETEPIACAVVTQDGGSPCGICRQVLAEFARDMPIALVGLDNPEGESGKVVQLADLLPLAFRLKA
;
A
#
# COMPACT_ATOMS: atom_id res chain seq x y z
N MET A 1 67.48 8.43 33.96
CA MET A 1 67.11 8.64 35.39
C MET A 1 65.63 8.95 35.36
N ASP A 2 64.91 8.11 35.70
CA ASP A 2 64.28 7.26 36.67
C ASP A 2 62.75 7.28 36.43
N ARG A 3 62.26 6.09 36.16
CA ARG A 3 61.39 5.18 36.95
C ARG A 3 59.92 5.64 37.08
N GLU A 4 59.08 4.88 36.37
CA GLU A 4 58.15 3.85 36.89
C GLU A 4 56.96 4.37 37.70
N GLY A 5 55.76 4.07 37.20
CA GLY A 5 54.49 4.15 37.89
C GLY A 5 53.39 3.43 37.13
N ARG A 6 53.47 2.06 37.06
CA ARG A 6 52.34 1.20 36.63
C ARG A 6 51.29 1.18 37.73
N GLN A 7 50.11 1.65 37.46
CA GLN A 7 48.93 1.29 38.24
C GLN A 7 48.02 0.36 37.43
N SER A 8 47.88 -0.86 37.94
CA SER A 8 46.99 -1.90 37.49
C SER A 8 45.55 -1.56 37.82
N VAL A 9 44.68 -1.47 36.82
CA VAL A 9 43.22 -1.32 37.01
C VAL A 9 42.56 -2.67 36.76
N SER A 10 42.09 -3.29 37.87
CA SER A 10 41.34 -4.50 37.97
C SER A 10 40.02 -4.44 37.19
N SER A 11 39.87 -5.31 36.19
CA SER A 11 38.62 -5.45 35.41
C SER A 11 37.60 -6.32 36.18
N LYS A 12 36.56 -5.70 36.73
CA LYS A 12 35.37 -6.40 37.20
C LYS A 12 34.40 -6.63 36.02
N LYS A 13 34.36 -7.86 35.50
CA LYS A 13 33.35 -8.36 34.57
C LYS A 13 31.98 -8.36 35.26
N LYS A 14 31.08 -7.43 34.87
CA LYS A 14 29.63 -7.54 35.12
C LYS A 14 29.01 -8.42 34.03
N LYS A 15 28.49 -9.58 34.40
CA LYS A 15 27.60 -10.41 33.58
C LYS A 15 26.31 -9.64 33.38
N ALA A 16 26.01 -9.31 32.15
CA ALA A 16 24.69 -8.76 31.75
C ALA A 16 23.81 -9.93 31.29
N ASP A 17 22.78 -10.25 32.09
CA ASP A 17 21.72 -11.17 31.73
C ASP A 17 20.91 -10.64 30.55
N LYS A 18 21.05 -11.25 29.38
CA LYS A 18 20.20 -11.04 28.22
C LYS A 18 18.85 -11.75 28.43
N LYS A 19 17.84 -11.05 28.95
CA LYS A 19 16.45 -11.47 28.79
C LYS A 19 16.01 -11.12 27.37
N THR A 20 16.03 -12.10 26.48
CA THR A 20 15.40 -12.00 25.15
C THR A 20 13.90 -12.14 25.30
N GLY A 21 13.22 -11.01 25.42
CA GLY A 21 11.75 -10.95 25.32
C GLY A 21 11.33 -11.19 23.86
N LYS A 22 10.87 -12.41 23.54
CA LYS A 22 10.16 -12.69 22.29
C LYS A 22 8.84 -11.92 22.28
N ALA A 23 8.81 -10.75 21.64
CA ALA A 23 7.56 -10.06 21.30
C ALA A 23 6.82 -10.93 20.27
N LYS A 24 5.76 -11.61 20.70
CA LYS A 24 4.80 -12.28 19.81
C LYS A 24 4.04 -11.17 19.05
N ALA A 25 4.38 -10.97 17.78
CA ALA A 25 3.56 -10.18 16.87
C ALA A 25 2.17 -10.84 16.82
N LYS A 26 1.16 -10.16 17.36
CA LYS A 26 -0.25 -10.54 17.17
C LYS A 26 -0.58 -10.29 15.70
N LYS A 27 -0.68 -11.37 14.90
CA LYS A 27 -1.35 -11.31 13.60
C LYS A 27 -2.78 -10.85 13.87
N SER A 28 -3.11 -9.61 13.46
CA SER A 28 -4.50 -9.18 13.42
C SER A 28 -5.17 -10.04 12.33
N ALA A 29 -6.10 -10.89 12.73
CA ALA A 29 -6.94 -11.60 11.77
C ALA A 29 -7.74 -10.53 11.00
N ALA A 30 -7.50 -10.39 9.70
CA ALA A 30 -8.29 -9.54 8.84
C ALA A 30 -9.75 -9.96 8.98
N LYS A 31 -10.60 -9.03 9.41
CA LYS A 31 -12.03 -9.27 9.56
C LYS A 31 -12.61 -9.47 8.16
N ALA A 32 -13.32 -10.59 7.92
CA ALA A 32 -13.98 -10.84 6.65
C ALA A 32 -14.86 -9.63 6.27
N PRO A 33 -14.86 -9.20 4.99
CA PRO A 33 -15.66 -8.06 4.54
C PRO A 33 -17.15 -8.32 4.81
N ARG A 34 -17.88 -7.29 5.23
CA ARG A 34 -19.33 -7.33 5.37
C ARG A 34 -19.97 -7.33 3.96
N ARG A 35 -21.24 -7.77 3.83
CA ARG A 35 -21.95 -7.78 2.53
C ARG A 35 -21.95 -6.43 1.82
N ASP A 36 -22.07 -5.33 2.58
CA ASP A 36 -22.03 -3.97 2.02
C ASP A 36 -20.62 -3.60 1.52
N ASP A 37 -19.57 -4.12 2.17
CA ASP A 37 -18.18 -3.93 1.74
C ASP A 37 -17.87 -4.67 0.43
N THR A 38 -18.53 -5.84 0.21
CA THR A 38 -18.36 -6.63 -1.02
C THR A 38 -18.98 -5.92 -2.23
N ALA A 39 -20.21 -5.42 -2.12
CA ALA A 39 -20.87 -4.69 -3.21
C ALA A 39 -20.08 -3.42 -3.62
N LEU A 40 -19.52 -2.69 -2.65
CA LEU A 40 -18.67 -1.55 -2.91
C LEU A 40 -17.38 -1.96 -3.65
N LEU A 41 -16.72 -3.02 -3.21
CA LEU A 41 -15.51 -3.51 -3.88
C LEU A 41 -15.79 -3.98 -5.29
N ASP A 42 -16.91 -4.66 -5.54
CA ASP A 42 -17.33 -5.09 -6.87
C ASP A 42 -17.56 -3.88 -7.80
N GLN A 43 -18.21 -2.82 -7.29
CA GLN A 43 -18.37 -1.58 -8.03
C GLN A 43 -17.01 -0.95 -8.37
N LEU A 44 -16.10 -0.86 -7.39
CA LEU A 44 -14.75 -0.32 -7.61
C LEU A 44 -13.98 -1.14 -8.66
N VAL A 45 -14.13 -2.45 -8.66
CA VAL A 45 -13.51 -3.32 -9.67
C VAL A 45 -14.02 -3.00 -11.07
N GLN A 46 -15.32 -2.78 -11.26
CA GLN A 46 -15.89 -2.41 -12.56
C GLN A 46 -15.36 -1.04 -13.04
N GLU A 47 -15.31 -0.06 -12.16
CA GLU A 47 -14.76 1.27 -12.46
C GLU A 47 -13.27 1.21 -12.81
N ALA A 48 -12.49 0.42 -12.06
CA ALA A 48 -11.08 0.20 -12.33
C ALA A 48 -10.85 -0.54 -13.66
N LYS A 49 -11.67 -1.53 -14.01
CA LYS A 49 -11.65 -2.21 -15.31
C LYS A 49 -11.90 -1.20 -16.45
N ALA A 50 -12.93 -0.39 -16.31
CA ALA A 50 -13.31 0.59 -17.33
C ALA A 50 -12.21 1.64 -17.59
N VAL A 51 -11.62 2.22 -16.53
CA VAL A 51 -10.57 3.24 -16.67
C VAL A 51 -9.25 2.66 -17.17
N ARG A 52 -8.95 1.37 -16.87
CA ARG A 52 -7.76 0.66 -17.33
C ARG A 52 -7.59 0.71 -18.86
N GLU A 53 -8.68 0.68 -19.60
CA GLU A 53 -8.66 0.73 -21.07
C GLU A 53 -8.12 2.07 -21.61
N ARG A 54 -8.08 3.11 -20.79
CA ARG A 54 -7.53 4.43 -21.10
C ARG A 54 -6.06 4.59 -20.70
N ALA A 55 -5.42 3.53 -20.18
CA ALA A 55 -4.03 3.58 -19.74
C ALA A 55 -3.09 3.96 -20.88
N TYR A 56 -2.21 4.91 -20.62
CA TYR A 56 -1.14 5.29 -21.53
C TYR A 56 0.16 4.58 -21.14
N CYS A 57 0.43 3.44 -21.78
CA CYS A 57 1.59 2.60 -21.47
C CYS A 57 2.31 2.10 -22.73
N PRO A 58 2.89 3.03 -23.53
CA PRO A 58 3.52 2.68 -24.80
C PRO A 58 4.81 1.86 -24.65
N TYR A 59 5.48 1.94 -23.50
CA TYR A 59 6.75 1.28 -23.25
C TYR A 59 6.58 -0.14 -22.70
N SER A 60 5.85 -0.29 -21.60
CA SER A 60 5.66 -1.59 -20.95
C SER A 60 4.50 -2.40 -21.53
N ARG A 61 3.51 -1.74 -22.14
CA ARG A 61 2.20 -2.29 -22.52
C ARG A 61 1.42 -2.89 -21.32
N TYR A 62 1.84 -2.59 -20.11
CA TYR A 62 1.22 -3.05 -18.86
C TYR A 62 0.17 -2.05 -18.39
N ARG A 63 -1.10 -2.33 -18.70
CA ARG A 63 -2.22 -1.47 -18.35
C ARG A 63 -2.68 -1.72 -16.93
N VAL A 64 -2.86 -0.65 -16.16
CA VAL A 64 -3.38 -0.67 -14.80
C VAL A 64 -4.53 0.32 -14.69
N GLY A 65 -5.62 -0.11 -14.07
CA GLY A 65 -6.71 0.76 -13.63
C GLY A 65 -6.87 0.68 -12.12
N ALA A 66 -7.22 1.80 -11.51
CA ALA A 66 -7.55 1.85 -10.08
C ALA A 66 -8.80 2.68 -9.84
N ALA A 67 -9.56 2.31 -8.83
CA ALA A 67 -10.71 3.05 -8.34
C ALA A 67 -10.64 3.16 -6.81
N ILE A 68 -11.00 4.32 -6.26
CA ILE A 68 -10.98 4.61 -4.83
C ILE A 68 -12.35 5.14 -4.42
N ALA A 69 -12.97 4.50 -3.42
CA ALA A 69 -14.16 5.03 -2.77
C ALA A 69 -13.79 5.88 -1.58
N THR A 70 -14.54 6.94 -1.34
CA THR A 70 -14.38 7.82 -0.20
C THR A 70 -15.51 7.67 0.80
N LYS A 71 -15.31 8.16 2.00
CA LYS A 71 -16.32 8.18 3.06
C LYS A 71 -17.58 8.97 2.71
N ARG A 72 -17.48 9.90 1.75
CA ARG A 72 -18.63 10.67 1.24
C ARG A 72 -19.44 9.92 0.19
N GLY A 73 -18.99 8.73 -0.22
CA GLY A 73 -19.65 7.91 -1.24
C GLY A 73 -19.23 8.23 -2.67
N SER A 74 -18.24 9.10 -2.88
CA SER A 74 -17.69 9.39 -4.20
C SER A 74 -16.69 8.29 -4.62
N ILE A 75 -16.59 8.05 -5.93
CA ILE A 75 -15.60 7.16 -6.52
C ILE A 75 -14.70 7.96 -7.47
N TYR A 76 -13.40 7.83 -7.28
CA TYR A 76 -12.37 8.43 -8.12
C TYR A 76 -11.55 7.35 -8.81
N VAL A 77 -11.29 7.54 -10.10
CA VAL A 77 -10.61 6.53 -10.92
C VAL A 77 -9.29 7.07 -11.47
N GLY A 78 -8.36 6.18 -11.77
CA GLY A 78 -7.10 6.51 -12.40
C GLY A 78 -6.58 5.34 -13.22
N CYS A 79 -5.80 5.65 -14.25
CA CYS A 79 -5.03 4.67 -14.99
C CYS A 79 -3.54 5.05 -14.97
N ASN A 80 -2.66 4.10 -15.29
CA ASN A 80 -1.24 4.44 -15.39
C ASN A 80 -0.96 5.27 -16.64
N VAL A 81 -0.06 6.25 -16.46
CA VAL A 81 0.43 7.13 -17.51
C VAL A 81 1.95 7.07 -17.50
N GLU A 82 2.50 6.40 -18.49
CA GLU A 82 3.94 6.27 -18.65
C GLU A 82 4.57 7.54 -19.24
N ASN A 83 5.85 7.69 -19.01
CA ASN A 83 6.64 8.80 -19.50
C ASN A 83 8.02 8.31 -19.95
N ALA A 84 8.61 8.93 -20.97
CA ALA A 84 9.98 8.64 -21.39
C ALA A 84 10.99 8.84 -20.25
N THR A 85 10.72 9.78 -19.36
CA THR A 85 11.38 9.90 -18.05
C THR A 85 10.67 8.94 -17.08
N PHE A 86 11.14 7.73 -16.92
CA PHE A 86 10.47 6.67 -16.17
C PHE A 86 10.07 7.08 -14.74
N GLY A 87 10.88 7.92 -14.08
CA GLY A 87 10.56 8.47 -12.75
C GLY A 87 9.33 9.38 -12.72
N ALA A 88 8.91 9.93 -13.88
CA ALA A 88 7.70 10.74 -14.01
C ALA A 88 6.43 9.92 -14.28
N THR A 89 6.53 8.60 -14.46
CA THR A 89 5.39 7.71 -14.61
C THR A 89 4.44 7.80 -13.42
N ILE A 90 3.15 7.96 -13.68
CA ILE A 90 2.10 7.98 -12.67
C ILE A 90 1.37 6.65 -12.68
N CYS A 91 1.38 5.94 -11.55
CA CYS A 91 0.58 4.73 -11.39
C CYS A 91 -0.92 5.07 -11.25
N ALA A 92 -1.78 4.13 -11.59
CA ALA A 92 -3.23 4.28 -11.56
C ALA A 92 -3.77 4.75 -10.19
N GLU A 93 -3.28 4.18 -9.10
CA GLU A 93 -3.70 4.51 -7.74
C GLU A 93 -3.38 5.96 -7.39
N ARG A 94 -2.20 6.46 -7.80
CA ARG A 94 -1.84 7.88 -7.61
C ARG A 94 -2.73 8.80 -8.43
N GLY A 95 -3.08 8.40 -9.67
CA GLY A 95 -4.03 9.13 -10.51
C GLY A 95 -5.39 9.27 -9.82
N ALA A 96 -5.91 8.20 -9.24
CA ALA A 96 -7.18 8.22 -8.49
C ALA A 96 -7.10 9.11 -7.22
N ILE A 97 -6.01 9.01 -6.44
CA ILE A 97 -5.78 9.89 -5.27
C ILE A 97 -5.70 11.36 -5.70
N MET A 98 -5.00 11.69 -6.79
CA MET A 98 -4.89 13.06 -7.26
C MET A 98 -6.27 13.64 -7.64
N GLN A 99 -7.14 12.85 -8.27
CA GLN A 99 -8.52 13.25 -8.54
C GLN A 99 -9.31 13.46 -7.23
N MET A 100 -9.24 12.53 -6.29
CA MET A 100 -9.90 12.65 -4.99
C MET A 100 -9.54 13.97 -4.29
N ILE A 101 -8.26 14.30 -4.22
CA ILE A 101 -7.76 15.53 -3.61
C ILE A 101 -8.23 16.77 -4.38
N ALA A 102 -8.19 16.73 -5.72
CA ALA A 102 -8.66 17.85 -6.56
C ALA A 102 -10.15 18.17 -6.37
N HIS A 103 -10.95 17.20 -5.93
CA HIS A 103 -12.35 17.36 -5.57
C HIS A 103 -12.59 17.67 -4.09
N GLY A 104 -11.53 17.91 -3.30
CA GLY A 104 -11.63 18.32 -1.90
C GLY A 104 -11.97 17.19 -0.93
N GLU A 105 -11.67 15.94 -1.30
CA GLU A 105 -11.85 14.76 -0.43
C GLU A 105 -10.51 14.15 -0.03
N THR A 106 -10.43 13.66 1.21
CA THR A 106 -9.18 13.16 1.81
C THR A 106 -9.35 11.86 2.59
N GLU A 107 -10.55 11.27 2.61
CA GLU A 107 -10.84 10.08 3.41
C GLU A 107 -11.22 8.88 2.52
N PRO A 108 -10.22 8.20 1.91
CA PRO A 108 -10.49 6.96 1.17
C PRO A 108 -10.83 5.82 2.12
N ILE A 109 -11.80 4.97 1.74
CA ILE A 109 -12.28 3.85 2.56
C ILE A 109 -12.06 2.49 1.90
N ALA A 110 -11.87 2.44 0.59
CA ALA A 110 -11.61 1.21 -0.16
C ALA A 110 -10.92 1.54 -1.48
N CYS A 111 -10.19 0.58 -2.03
CA CYS A 111 -9.54 0.68 -3.33
C CYS A 111 -9.71 -0.62 -4.12
N ALA A 112 -9.77 -0.51 -5.45
CA ALA A 112 -9.58 -1.63 -6.35
C ALA A 112 -8.44 -1.33 -7.32
N VAL A 113 -7.65 -2.36 -7.64
CA VAL A 113 -6.58 -2.28 -8.65
C VAL A 113 -6.74 -3.45 -9.61
N VAL A 114 -6.84 -3.14 -10.88
CA VAL A 114 -7.01 -4.11 -11.97
C VAL A 114 -5.80 -4.07 -12.88
N THR A 115 -5.15 -5.22 -13.01
CA THR A 115 -3.99 -5.43 -13.88
C THR A 115 -4.23 -6.65 -14.76
N GLN A 116 -3.24 -7.07 -15.54
CA GLN A 116 -3.33 -8.31 -16.29
C GLN A 116 -3.18 -9.52 -15.36
N ASP A 117 -2.26 -9.48 -14.44
CA ASP A 117 -1.77 -10.60 -13.60
C ASP A 117 -2.20 -10.53 -12.12
N GLY A 118 -2.97 -9.50 -11.71
CA GLY A 118 -3.37 -9.30 -10.32
C GLY A 118 -2.29 -8.67 -9.45
N GLY A 119 -1.39 -7.91 -10.06
CA GLY A 119 -0.30 -7.22 -9.37
C GLY A 119 -0.79 -6.26 -8.27
N SER A 120 -0.07 -6.23 -7.14
CA SER A 120 -0.38 -5.33 -6.03
C SER A 120 0.20 -3.92 -6.26
N PRO A 121 -0.33 -2.88 -5.59
CA PRO A 121 0.24 -1.53 -5.61
C PRO A 121 1.76 -1.52 -5.36
N CYS A 122 2.51 -0.74 -6.12
CA CYS A 122 3.94 -0.57 -5.90
C CYS A 122 4.22 0.15 -4.56
N GLY A 123 5.49 0.14 -4.11
CA GLY A 123 5.85 0.74 -2.82
C GLY A 123 5.48 2.21 -2.69
N ILE A 124 5.63 3.00 -3.77
CA ILE A 124 5.24 4.42 -3.77
C ILE A 124 3.72 4.56 -3.61
N CYS A 125 2.93 3.76 -4.34
CA CYS A 125 1.47 3.79 -4.23
C CYS A 125 0.99 3.40 -2.83
N ARG A 126 1.59 2.37 -2.22
CA ARG A 126 1.26 1.98 -0.83
C ARG A 126 1.51 3.12 0.15
N GLN A 127 2.64 3.84 0.01
CA GLN A 127 2.95 4.98 0.86
C GLN A 127 1.99 6.15 0.63
N VAL A 128 1.62 6.44 -0.64
CA VAL A 128 0.64 7.49 -0.95
C VAL A 128 -0.74 7.15 -0.40
N LEU A 129 -1.20 5.91 -0.55
CA LEU A 129 -2.47 5.46 0.04
C LEU A 129 -2.43 5.54 1.57
N ALA A 130 -1.30 5.17 2.20
CA ALA A 130 -1.12 5.21 3.64
C ALA A 130 -1.11 6.64 4.22
N GLU A 131 -0.88 7.67 3.43
CA GLU A 131 -1.01 9.07 3.87
C GLU A 131 -2.44 9.41 4.25
N PHE A 132 -3.42 8.88 3.49
CA PHE A 132 -4.84 9.22 3.66
C PHE A 132 -5.64 8.17 4.45
N ALA A 133 -5.18 6.93 4.51
CA ALA A 133 -5.83 5.87 5.29
C ALA A 133 -4.82 5.11 6.15
N ARG A 134 -5.16 4.84 7.41
CA ARG A 134 -4.34 3.95 8.26
C ARG A 134 -4.41 2.51 7.78
N ASP A 135 -5.61 2.11 7.37
CA ASP A 135 -5.93 0.81 6.82
C ASP A 135 -7.21 0.91 5.98
N MET A 136 -7.27 0.13 4.91
CA MET A 136 -8.46 -0.02 4.08
C MET A 136 -8.35 -1.29 3.23
N PRO A 137 -9.47 -1.91 2.83
CA PRO A 137 -9.45 -3.02 1.91
C PRO A 137 -9.03 -2.58 0.49
N ILE A 138 -8.22 -3.43 -0.14
CA ILE A 138 -7.78 -3.26 -1.53
C ILE A 138 -8.11 -4.54 -2.28
N ALA A 139 -9.01 -4.46 -3.27
CA ALA A 139 -9.28 -5.54 -4.20
C ALA A 139 -8.21 -5.57 -5.30
N LEU A 140 -7.53 -6.71 -5.46
CA LEU A 140 -6.52 -6.96 -6.49
C LEU A 140 -7.10 -7.92 -7.51
N VAL A 141 -7.30 -7.47 -8.75
CA VAL A 141 -7.91 -8.29 -9.82
C VAL A 141 -6.94 -8.44 -10.97
N GLY A 142 -6.72 -9.71 -11.36
CA GLY A 142 -5.97 -10.08 -12.56
C GLY A 142 -6.93 -10.56 -13.64
N LEU A 143 -6.82 -9.99 -14.84
CA LEU A 143 -7.69 -10.39 -15.96
C LEU A 143 -7.35 -11.78 -16.52
N ASP A 144 -6.11 -12.26 -16.32
CA ASP A 144 -5.66 -13.59 -16.74
C ASP A 144 -6.02 -14.69 -15.72
N ASN A 145 -6.56 -14.34 -14.56
CA ASN A 145 -6.90 -15.33 -13.54
C ASN A 145 -8.19 -16.07 -13.91
N PRO A 146 -8.15 -17.42 -14.09
CA PRO A 146 -9.32 -18.22 -14.44
C PRO A 146 -10.36 -18.28 -13.32
N GLU A 147 -10.01 -17.94 -12.08
CA GLU A 147 -10.94 -17.89 -10.95
C GLU A 147 -11.83 -16.63 -10.97
N GLY A 148 -11.78 -15.87 -12.05
CA GLY A 148 -12.74 -14.85 -12.39
C GLY A 148 -12.69 -13.61 -11.53
N GLU A 149 -13.73 -12.88 -11.58
CA GLU A 149 -14.00 -11.52 -11.15
C GLU A 149 -13.83 -11.24 -9.64
N SER A 150 -13.66 -12.28 -8.83
CA SER A 150 -13.43 -12.16 -7.37
C SER A 150 -11.95 -12.03 -7.07
N GLY A 151 -11.40 -10.85 -7.23
CA GLY A 151 -10.03 -10.56 -6.90
C GLY A 151 -9.68 -10.81 -5.42
N LYS A 152 -8.41 -11.01 -5.13
CA LYS A 152 -7.92 -11.12 -3.75
C LYS A 152 -8.10 -9.79 -3.02
N VAL A 153 -8.82 -9.78 -1.91
CA VAL A 153 -8.90 -8.61 -1.02
C VAL A 153 -7.78 -8.67 0.02
N VAL A 154 -7.00 -7.62 0.10
CA VAL A 154 -5.91 -7.46 1.07
C VAL A 154 -6.11 -6.15 1.86
N GLN A 155 -5.49 -6.05 3.02
CA GLN A 155 -5.50 -4.80 3.79
C GLN A 155 -4.26 -3.95 3.44
N LEU A 156 -4.42 -2.64 3.36
CA LEU A 156 -3.29 -1.74 3.12
C LEU A 156 -2.21 -1.90 4.18
N ALA A 157 -2.58 -2.10 5.44
CA ALA A 157 -1.66 -2.32 6.55
C ALA A 157 -0.82 -3.59 6.38
N ASP A 158 -1.34 -4.64 5.74
CA ASP A 158 -0.58 -5.86 5.43
C ASP A 158 0.43 -5.62 4.29
N LEU A 159 0.10 -4.72 3.35
CA LEU A 159 0.99 -4.36 2.24
C LEU A 159 2.10 -3.38 2.64
N LEU A 160 1.90 -2.59 3.69
CA LEU A 160 2.87 -1.62 4.19
C LEU A 160 2.90 -1.64 5.73
N PRO A 161 3.44 -2.72 6.34
CA PRO A 161 3.55 -2.84 7.77
C PRO A 161 4.47 -1.79 8.34
N LEU A 162 4.58 -0.96 9.01
CA LEU A 162 5.51 0.10 9.44
C LEU A 162 5.57 1.27 8.45
N ALA A 163 4.40 1.68 7.93
CA ALA A 163 4.30 2.84 7.04
C ALA A 163 4.94 4.08 7.69
N PHE A 164 5.76 4.79 6.91
CA PHE A 164 6.33 6.06 7.33
C PHE A 164 5.21 7.11 7.45
N ARG A 165 5.20 7.86 8.55
CA ARG A 165 4.26 8.97 8.80
C ARG A 165 5.00 10.11 9.50
N LEU A 166 4.79 11.32 9.00
CA LEU A 166 5.19 12.52 9.74
C LEU A 166 4.18 12.76 10.87
N LYS A 167 4.71 13.19 12.01
CA LYS A 167 3.86 13.74 13.08
C LYS A 167 3.56 15.19 12.70
N ALA A 168 2.32 15.46 12.35
CA ALA A 168 1.82 16.83 12.18
C ALA A 168 1.53 17.43 13.55
#